data_f3c265f41b4e0c1f1e98d3052faf5982
#
_entry.id   f3c265f41b4e0c1f1e98d3052faf5982
#
_cell.length_a   1.000
_cell.length_b   1.000
_cell.length_c   1.000
_cell.angle_alpha   90.00
_cell.angle_beta   90.00
_cell.angle_gamma   90.00
#
_symmetry.space_group_name_H-M   'P 1'
#
loop_
_entity.id
_entity.type
_entity.pdbx_description
1 polymer ?
#
loop_
_entity_poly.entity_id
_entity_poly.type
_entity_poly.pdbx_seq_one_letter_code
_entity_poly.pdbx_strand_id
1 'polypeptide(L)'
;MLFAQGTGIVKGKVIDALTNESLPSANIVIQDPFLGTISDLNGDYILNNVPAGSQTIHVSYMGYQEQEIAVDISAGETQTLNVSLEVLSIMGEEIVVTTQVYGQRAAINQQFAALTVKNVVSAEKIEELPDANAAEAIGRLPGISLKRNSGEANKIVIRGLSPKYNNVTIEGIRMSSTSDFDRSVDLSLVQSELLSGIEVTKSLTPDMDADALGGTVNLRLLEAPNVRKISFVAEGGYANISQDFSNYKFTGGFSDRFFDKKFGVSLKASHERKQMPSHRFNAGYSGAE
;
A
#
# COMPACT_ATOMS: atom_id res chain seq x y z
N MET A 1 -25.26 -49.78 -4.70
CA MET A 1 -24.94 -49.37 -3.32
C MET A 1 -24.10 -48.13 -3.37
N LEU A 2 -24.66 -46.97 -3.06
CA LEU A 2 -23.86 -45.74 -2.87
C LEU A 2 -23.17 -45.90 -1.51
N PHE A 3 -21.86 -46.09 -1.53
CA PHE A 3 -21.06 -45.90 -0.32
C PHE A 3 -21.00 -44.41 -0.06
N ALA A 4 -21.50 -43.95 1.07
CA ALA A 4 -21.24 -42.63 1.56
C ALA A 4 -19.71 -42.51 1.77
N GLN A 5 -18.99 -41.88 0.84
CA GLN A 5 -17.57 -41.56 1.04
C GLN A 5 -17.50 -40.62 2.23
N GLY A 6 -16.72 -40.99 3.24
CA GLY A 6 -16.44 -40.10 4.35
C GLY A 6 -15.75 -38.85 3.84
N THR A 7 -15.93 -37.75 4.51
CA THR A 7 -15.27 -36.46 4.16
C THR A 7 -14.27 -36.05 5.23
N GLY A 8 -13.24 -35.33 4.85
CA GLY A 8 -12.26 -34.69 5.73
C GLY A 8 -12.28 -33.18 5.59
N ILE A 9 -11.34 -32.51 6.29
CA ILE A 9 -11.13 -31.07 6.26
C ILE A 9 -9.70 -30.82 5.86
N VAL A 10 -9.48 -29.85 4.94
CA VAL A 10 -8.14 -29.33 4.64
C VAL A 10 -8.08 -27.90 5.13
N LYS A 11 -7.05 -27.58 5.90
CA LYS A 11 -6.76 -26.23 6.37
C LYS A 11 -5.30 -25.89 6.15
N GLY A 12 -4.98 -24.62 6.08
CA GLY A 12 -3.59 -24.20 5.91
C GLY A 12 -3.49 -22.71 5.66
N LYS A 13 -2.32 -22.32 5.20
CA LYS A 13 -2.00 -20.93 4.92
C LYS A 13 -1.43 -20.81 3.51
N VAL A 14 -1.83 -19.77 2.79
CA VAL A 14 -1.26 -19.40 1.49
C VAL A 14 -0.36 -18.20 1.68
N ILE A 15 0.89 -18.31 1.25
CA ILE A 15 1.92 -17.28 1.38
C ILE A 15 2.65 -17.07 0.06
N ASP A 16 3.30 -15.94 -0.08
CA ASP A 16 4.28 -15.68 -1.14
C ASP A 16 5.58 -16.45 -0.85
N ALA A 17 6.10 -17.16 -1.85
CA ALA A 17 7.29 -17.99 -1.70
C ALA A 17 8.58 -17.19 -1.46
N LEU A 18 8.62 -15.93 -1.89
CA LEU A 18 9.81 -15.08 -1.79
C LEU A 18 9.80 -14.21 -0.53
N THR A 19 8.65 -13.58 -0.24
CA THR A 19 8.52 -12.60 0.86
C THR A 19 8.00 -13.23 2.15
N ASN A 20 7.39 -14.42 2.09
CA ASN A 20 6.63 -15.07 3.16
C ASN A 20 5.42 -14.25 3.65
N GLU A 21 4.98 -13.28 2.86
CA GLU A 21 3.76 -12.53 3.16
C GLU A 21 2.52 -13.38 2.90
N SER A 22 1.49 -13.15 3.71
CA SER A 22 0.20 -13.82 3.56
C SER A 22 -0.51 -13.36 2.30
N LEU A 23 -1.14 -14.28 1.57
CA LEU A 23 -1.90 -14.00 0.36
C LEU A 23 -3.41 -14.10 0.65
N PRO A 24 -4.08 -12.98 0.98
CA PRO A 24 -5.52 -12.96 1.24
C PRO A 24 -6.31 -13.07 -0.06
N SER A 25 -7.46 -13.77 0.01
CA SER A 25 -8.34 -14.04 -1.14
C SER A 25 -7.71 -14.92 -2.23
N ALA A 26 -6.73 -15.75 -1.90
CA ALA A 26 -6.29 -16.83 -2.77
C ALA A 26 -7.42 -17.85 -2.92
N ASN A 27 -7.63 -18.36 -4.15
CA ASN A 27 -8.62 -19.39 -4.42
C ASN A 27 -8.03 -20.76 -4.17
N ILE A 28 -8.74 -21.59 -3.43
CA ILE A 28 -8.40 -23.00 -3.15
C ILE A 28 -9.57 -23.84 -3.63
N VAL A 29 -9.37 -24.62 -4.69
CA VAL A 29 -10.45 -25.34 -5.40
C VAL A 29 -10.08 -26.78 -5.66
N ILE A 30 -11.03 -27.68 -5.48
CA ILE A 30 -11.03 -29.05 -6.02
C ILE A 30 -12.04 -29.04 -7.17
N GLN A 31 -11.68 -29.61 -8.32
CA GLN A 31 -12.52 -29.56 -9.52
C GLN A 31 -13.56 -30.68 -9.56
N ASP A 32 -13.25 -31.85 -9.04
CA ASP A 32 -14.16 -32.99 -9.01
C ASP A 32 -14.13 -33.71 -7.64
N PRO A 33 -15.18 -33.60 -6.82
CA PRO A 33 -16.35 -32.71 -6.96
C PRO A 33 -15.95 -31.23 -6.79
N PHE A 34 -16.71 -30.32 -7.40
CA PHE A 34 -16.41 -28.90 -7.29
C PHE A 34 -16.62 -28.40 -5.85
N LEU A 35 -15.50 -28.12 -5.18
CA LEU A 35 -15.44 -27.56 -3.82
C LEU A 35 -14.42 -26.43 -3.81
N GLY A 36 -14.73 -25.34 -3.13
CA GLY A 36 -13.81 -24.22 -3.07
C GLY A 36 -13.94 -23.39 -1.81
N THR A 37 -12.86 -22.70 -1.50
CA THR A 37 -12.77 -21.70 -0.43
C THR A 37 -11.77 -20.63 -0.84
N ILE A 38 -11.73 -19.53 -0.08
CA ILE A 38 -10.73 -18.48 -0.24
C ILE A 38 -9.96 -18.29 1.07
N SER A 39 -8.72 -17.84 0.98
CA SER A 39 -7.94 -17.48 2.15
C SER A 39 -8.43 -16.17 2.77
N ASP A 40 -8.33 -16.07 4.10
CA ASP A 40 -8.67 -14.88 4.87
C ASP A 40 -7.57 -13.79 4.81
N LEU A 41 -7.70 -12.72 5.59
CA LEU A 41 -6.74 -11.60 5.64
C LEU A 41 -5.34 -12.01 6.12
N ASN A 42 -5.24 -13.12 6.85
CA ASN A 42 -3.97 -13.67 7.33
C ASN A 42 -3.42 -14.74 6.37
N GLY A 43 -4.11 -14.99 5.25
CA GLY A 43 -3.79 -16.05 4.31
C GLY A 43 -4.28 -17.44 4.75
N ASP A 44 -4.96 -17.55 5.90
CA ASP A 44 -5.45 -18.82 6.40
C ASP A 44 -6.71 -19.27 5.65
N TYR A 45 -6.84 -20.58 5.41
CA TYR A 45 -8.01 -21.13 4.73
C TYR A 45 -8.50 -22.43 5.36
N ILE A 46 -9.77 -22.72 5.17
CA ILE A 46 -10.40 -23.98 5.57
C ILE A 46 -11.31 -24.46 4.43
N LEU A 47 -11.06 -25.66 3.91
CA LEU A 47 -11.87 -26.34 2.93
C LEU A 47 -12.55 -27.53 3.62
N ASN A 48 -13.85 -27.42 3.78
CA ASN A 48 -14.68 -28.45 4.46
C ASN A 48 -15.27 -29.47 3.47
N ASN A 49 -15.67 -30.61 3.98
CA ASN A 49 -16.37 -31.67 3.26
C ASN A 49 -15.59 -32.26 2.06
N VAL A 50 -14.27 -32.30 2.15
CA VAL A 50 -13.43 -32.89 1.11
C VAL A 50 -13.60 -34.40 1.10
N PRO A 51 -13.93 -35.01 -0.04
CA PRO A 51 -14.09 -36.48 -0.11
C PRO A 51 -12.80 -37.19 0.27
N ALA A 52 -12.94 -38.31 1.01
CA ALA A 52 -11.80 -39.15 1.36
C ALA A 52 -11.18 -39.79 0.09
N GLY A 53 -9.86 -39.94 0.08
CA GLY A 53 -9.08 -40.46 -1.03
C GLY A 53 -8.12 -39.38 -1.59
N SER A 54 -7.50 -39.69 -2.72
CA SER A 54 -6.58 -38.79 -3.39
C SER A 54 -7.35 -37.68 -4.08
N GLN A 55 -7.04 -36.43 -3.71
CA GLN A 55 -7.64 -35.21 -4.24
C GLN A 55 -6.57 -34.29 -4.80
N THR A 56 -6.89 -33.57 -5.86
CA THR A 56 -6.02 -32.53 -6.38
C THR A 56 -6.58 -31.17 -6.02
N ILE A 57 -5.81 -30.41 -5.24
CA ILE A 57 -6.15 -29.06 -4.82
C ILE A 57 -5.44 -28.08 -5.74
N HIS A 58 -6.21 -27.24 -6.42
CA HIS A 58 -5.73 -26.13 -7.21
C HIS A 58 -5.71 -24.88 -6.35
N VAL A 59 -4.56 -24.26 -6.25
CA VAL A 59 -4.41 -23.00 -5.51
C VAL A 59 -3.94 -21.94 -6.49
N SER A 60 -4.77 -20.90 -6.65
CA SER A 60 -4.50 -19.81 -7.57
C SER A 60 -4.65 -18.44 -6.89
N TYR A 61 -3.81 -17.53 -7.29
CA TYR A 61 -3.85 -16.16 -6.85
C TYR A 61 -3.45 -15.22 -7.99
N MET A 62 -4.10 -14.06 -8.07
CA MET A 62 -3.87 -13.14 -9.19
C MET A 62 -2.39 -12.72 -9.28
N GLY A 63 -1.75 -13.07 -10.41
CA GLY A 63 -0.36 -12.77 -10.71
C GLY A 63 0.65 -13.76 -10.15
N TYR A 64 0.20 -14.89 -9.64
CA TYR A 64 1.04 -15.99 -9.21
C TYR A 64 0.85 -17.21 -10.10
N GLN A 65 1.85 -18.07 -10.13
CA GLN A 65 1.75 -19.36 -10.81
C GLN A 65 0.78 -20.25 -10.01
N GLU A 66 -0.20 -20.78 -10.71
CA GLU A 66 -1.13 -21.76 -10.12
C GLU A 66 -0.36 -23.02 -9.71
N GLN A 67 -0.69 -23.55 -8.52
CA GLN A 67 -0.14 -24.80 -8.04
C GLN A 67 -1.24 -25.86 -7.94
N GLU A 68 -0.92 -27.04 -8.42
CA GLU A 68 -1.72 -28.25 -8.27
C GLU A 68 -1.03 -29.18 -7.27
N ILE A 69 -1.71 -29.50 -6.18
CA ILE A 69 -1.14 -30.30 -5.09
C ILE A 69 -2.01 -31.52 -4.86
N ALA A 70 -1.42 -32.69 -5.07
CA ALA A 70 -2.09 -33.96 -4.73
C ALA A 70 -2.02 -34.18 -3.22
N VAL A 71 -3.18 -34.47 -2.62
CA VAL A 71 -3.33 -34.68 -1.17
C VAL A 71 -4.21 -35.90 -0.93
N ASP A 72 -3.81 -36.76 0.00
CA ASP A 72 -4.56 -37.94 0.37
C ASP A 72 -5.37 -37.63 1.64
N ILE A 73 -6.70 -37.67 1.52
CA ILE A 73 -7.63 -37.23 2.56
C ILE A 73 -8.22 -38.47 3.28
N SER A 74 -8.03 -38.54 4.60
CA SER A 74 -8.65 -39.54 5.45
C SER A 74 -10.03 -39.07 5.94
N ALA A 75 -10.99 -39.99 5.97
CA ALA A 75 -12.34 -39.68 6.45
C ALA A 75 -12.33 -39.24 7.94
N GLY A 76 -12.93 -38.07 8.21
CA GLY A 76 -13.06 -37.53 9.57
C GLY A 76 -11.77 -36.81 10.08
N GLU A 77 -10.70 -36.77 9.32
CA GLU A 77 -9.45 -36.10 9.70
C GLU A 77 -9.35 -34.69 9.16
N THR A 78 -8.56 -33.87 9.86
CA THR A 78 -8.18 -32.53 9.40
C THR A 78 -6.72 -32.55 8.98
N GLN A 79 -6.49 -32.30 7.71
CA GLN A 79 -5.14 -32.20 7.14
C GLN A 79 -4.69 -30.75 7.05
N THR A 80 -3.42 -30.48 7.38
CA THR A 80 -2.84 -29.15 7.24
C THR A 80 -1.97 -29.10 5.98
N LEU A 81 -2.31 -28.17 5.06
CA LEU A 81 -1.60 -27.96 3.81
C LEU A 81 -1.25 -26.47 3.68
N ASN A 82 0.00 -26.13 3.92
CA ASN A 82 0.51 -24.77 3.67
C ASN A 82 1.05 -24.68 2.24
N VAL A 83 0.70 -23.61 1.56
CA VAL A 83 1.02 -23.41 0.15
C VAL A 83 1.81 -22.13 -0.01
N SER A 84 2.95 -22.22 -0.72
CA SER A 84 3.78 -21.06 -1.07
C SER A 84 3.70 -20.87 -2.57
N LEU A 85 3.06 -19.79 -3.03
CA LEU A 85 2.90 -19.50 -4.44
C LEU A 85 4.09 -18.66 -4.95
N GLU A 86 4.56 -19.04 -6.13
CA GLU A 86 5.55 -18.27 -6.87
C GLU A 86 4.87 -17.30 -7.83
N VAL A 87 5.49 -16.15 -8.04
CA VAL A 87 4.97 -15.15 -8.98
C VAL A 87 5.07 -15.67 -10.41
N LEU A 88 4.01 -15.45 -11.18
CA LEU A 88 3.96 -15.80 -12.59
C LEU A 88 5.01 -15.01 -13.38
N SER A 89 6.15 -15.63 -13.71
CA SER A 89 7.11 -15.05 -14.65
C SER A 89 6.66 -15.37 -16.08
N ILE A 90 6.18 -14.38 -16.80
CA ILE A 90 5.92 -14.51 -18.23
C ILE A 90 7.29 -14.53 -18.92
N MET A 91 7.70 -15.70 -19.43
CA MET A 91 8.88 -15.81 -20.26
C MET A 91 8.64 -15.10 -21.61
N GLY A 92 9.15 -13.89 -21.72
CA GLY A 92 9.13 -13.10 -22.93
C GLY A 92 9.63 -11.70 -22.64
N GLU A 93 10.94 -11.47 -22.79
CA GLU A 93 11.73 -10.34 -22.31
C GLU A 93 11.89 -10.34 -20.79
N GLU A 94 13.13 -10.19 -20.34
CA GLU A 94 13.50 -10.05 -18.94
C GLU A 94 12.74 -8.87 -18.31
N ILE A 95 11.46 -9.12 -17.96
CA ILE A 95 10.75 -8.24 -17.09
C ILE A 95 11.40 -8.49 -15.75
N VAL A 96 12.32 -7.62 -15.38
CA VAL A 96 12.73 -7.44 -13.99
C VAL A 96 11.44 -7.19 -13.23
N VAL A 97 10.88 -8.27 -12.64
CA VAL A 97 9.72 -8.17 -11.75
C VAL A 97 10.25 -7.46 -10.52
N THR A 98 10.23 -6.13 -10.61
CA THR A 98 10.67 -5.28 -9.52
C THR A 98 9.68 -5.42 -8.38
N THR A 99 10.16 -5.32 -7.17
CA THR A 99 9.37 -5.11 -5.93
C THR A 99 8.14 -4.22 -6.14
N GLN A 100 8.19 -3.31 -7.10
CA GLN A 100 7.12 -2.40 -7.53
C GLN A 100 5.81 -3.09 -7.92
N VAL A 101 5.87 -4.18 -8.67
CA VAL A 101 4.65 -4.91 -9.09
C VAL A 101 3.98 -5.60 -7.91
N TYR A 102 4.77 -6.06 -6.94
CA TYR A 102 4.26 -6.69 -5.72
C TYR A 102 3.51 -5.70 -4.83
N GLY A 103 4.12 -4.54 -4.55
CA GLY A 103 3.51 -3.53 -3.70
C GLY A 103 2.20 -2.99 -4.28
N GLN A 104 2.12 -2.77 -5.60
CA GLN A 104 0.89 -2.35 -6.26
C GLN A 104 -0.21 -3.42 -6.19
N ARG A 105 0.13 -4.69 -6.37
CA ARG A 105 -0.84 -5.81 -6.25
C ARG A 105 -1.35 -5.95 -4.83
N ALA A 106 -0.46 -5.89 -3.84
CA ALA A 106 -0.84 -5.90 -2.43
C ALA A 106 -1.78 -4.74 -2.10
N ALA A 107 -1.50 -3.52 -2.59
CA ALA A 107 -2.37 -2.37 -2.43
C ALA A 107 -3.77 -2.56 -3.07
N ILE A 108 -3.83 -3.13 -4.28
CA ILE A 108 -5.09 -3.45 -4.96
C ILE A 108 -5.89 -4.49 -4.18
N ASN A 109 -5.25 -5.56 -3.73
CA ASN A 109 -5.90 -6.60 -2.94
C ASN A 109 -6.43 -6.07 -1.61
N GLN A 110 -5.68 -5.19 -0.96
CA GLN A 110 -6.11 -4.53 0.26
C GLN A 110 -7.33 -3.62 0.01
N GLN A 111 -7.42 -2.97 -1.16
CA GLN A 111 -8.63 -2.22 -1.55
C GLN A 111 -9.84 -3.11 -1.74
N PHE A 112 -9.68 -4.26 -2.40
CA PHE A 112 -10.78 -5.20 -2.61
C PHE A 112 -11.25 -5.90 -1.32
N ALA A 113 -10.32 -6.20 -0.41
CA ALA A 113 -10.64 -6.81 0.88
C ALA A 113 -11.26 -5.82 1.89
N ALA A 114 -11.17 -4.51 1.63
CA ALA A 114 -11.70 -3.51 2.53
C ALA A 114 -13.23 -3.47 2.51
N LEU A 115 -13.87 -3.50 3.69
CA LEU A 115 -15.33 -3.33 3.85
C LEU A 115 -15.81 -1.90 3.55
N THR A 116 -14.89 -0.98 3.26
CA THR A 116 -15.15 0.44 3.06
C THR A 116 -14.51 0.95 1.77
N VAL A 117 -14.92 2.12 1.29
CA VAL A 117 -14.30 2.78 0.13
C VAL A 117 -12.91 3.28 0.53
N LYS A 118 -11.91 2.43 0.33
CA LYS A 118 -10.51 2.66 0.65
C LYS A 118 -9.67 2.75 -0.62
N ASN A 119 -8.80 3.72 -0.71
CA ASN A 119 -7.77 3.80 -1.74
C ASN A 119 -6.40 3.60 -1.08
N VAL A 120 -5.59 2.73 -1.63
CA VAL A 120 -4.24 2.45 -1.14
C VAL A 120 -3.23 2.75 -2.24
N VAL A 121 -2.18 3.49 -1.89
CA VAL A 121 -1.02 3.75 -2.76
C VAL A 121 0.17 3.06 -2.13
N SER A 122 0.85 2.23 -2.88
CA SER A 122 2.05 1.54 -2.42
C SER A 122 3.29 2.44 -2.48
N ALA A 123 4.37 2.06 -1.78
CA ALA A 123 5.66 2.74 -1.82
C ALA A 123 6.19 2.88 -3.24
N GLU A 124 6.09 1.81 -4.02
CA GLU A 124 6.58 1.76 -5.39
C GLU A 124 5.88 2.78 -6.27
N LYS A 125 4.56 2.95 -6.08
CA LYS A 125 3.79 3.95 -6.82
C LYS A 125 4.15 5.37 -6.41
N ILE A 126 4.51 5.58 -5.16
CA ILE A 126 5.03 6.86 -4.67
C ILE A 126 6.41 7.14 -5.28
N GLU A 127 7.30 6.13 -5.32
CA GLU A 127 8.66 6.26 -5.87
C GLU A 127 8.70 6.46 -7.41
N GLU A 128 7.70 5.96 -8.15
CA GLU A 128 7.59 6.18 -9.62
C GLU A 128 7.42 7.66 -9.99
N LEU A 129 6.94 8.46 -9.07
CA LEU A 129 6.54 9.83 -9.34
C LEU A 129 7.43 10.79 -8.56
N PRO A 130 7.87 11.90 -9.17
CA PRO A 130 8.73 12.89 -8.52
C PRO A 130 7.92 13.78 -7.57
N ASP A 131 7.19 13.16 -6.64
CA ASP A 131 6.36 13.87 -5.67
C ASP A 131 7.22 14.35 -4.50
N ALA A 132 7.29 15.67 -4.31
CA ALA A 132 8.16 16.28 -3.31
C ALA A 132 7.73 15.95 -1.87
N ASN A 133 6.42 15.73 -1.63
CA ASN A 133 5.88 15.48 -0.31
C ASN A 133 4.63 14.58 -0.35
N ALA A 134 4.20 14.13 0.82
CA ALA A 134 3.04 13.26 0.96
C ALA A 134 1.74 13.85 0.39
N ALA A 135 1.55 15.19 0.46
CA ALA A 135 0.35 15.82 -0.07
C ALA A 135 0.25 15.66 -1.59
N GLU A 136 1.37 15.81 -2.33
CA GLU A 136 1.40 15.61 -3.79
C GLU A 136 1.03 14.17 -4.16
N ALA A 137 1.61 13.19 -3.47
CA ALA A 137 1.32 11.77 -3.69
C ALA A 137 -0.17 11.44 -3.43
N ILE A 138 -0.76 11.98 -2.34
CA ILE A 138 -2.17 11.82 -2.00
C ILE A 138 -3.07 12.48 -3.05
N GLY A 139 -2.66 13.63 -3.57
CA GLY A 139 -3.44 14.42 -4.54
C GLY A 139 -3.72 13.70 -5.86
N ARG A 140 -2.98 12.63 -6.16
CA ARG A 140 -3.18 11.79 -7.36
C ARG A 140 -4.34 10.82 -7.20
N LEU A 141 -4.84 10.63 -5.98
CA LEU A 141 -5.96 9.73 -5.73
C LEU A 141 -7.29 10.37 -6.17
N PRO A 142 -8.21 9.58 -6.73
CA PRO A 142 -9.50 10.09 -7.18
C PRO A 142 -10.30 10.71 -6.02
N GLY A 143 -10.92 11.86 -6.28
CA GLY A 143 -11.74 12.58 -5.28
C GLY A 143 -10.95 13.33 -4.22
N ILE A 144 -9.66 13.55 -4.46
CA ILE A 144 -8.80 14.39 -3.63
C ILE A 144 -8.31 15.58 -4.45
N SER A 145 -8.29 16.75 -3.82
CA SER A 145 -7.69 17.96 -4.34
C SER A 145 -6.69 18.52 -3.31
N LEU A 146 -5.82 19.40 -3.77
CA LEU A 146 -4.74 19.95 -2.95
C LEU A 146 -4.95 21.43 -2.71
N LYS A 147 -4.71 21.88 -1.50
CA LYS A 147 -4.39 23.27 -1.24
C LYS A 147 -2.90 23.45 -1.38
N ARG A 148 -2.50 24.56 -2.02
CA ARG A 148 -1.11 24.92 -2.24
C ARG A 148 -0.80 26.23 -1.54
N ASN A 149 0.39 26.29 -0.98
CA ASN A 149 0.97 27.53 -0.49
C ASN A 149 2.29 27.76 -1.23
N SER A 150 2.42 28.93 -1.86
CA SER A 150 3.59 29.29 -2.66
C SER A 150 3.98 28.26 -3.74
N GLY A 151 2.97 27.60 -4.35
CA GLY A 151 3.16 26.58 -5.39
C GLY A 151 3.33 25.14 -4.85
N GLU A 152 3.58 24.95 -3.57
CA GLU A 152 3.74 23.65 -2.94
C GLU A 152 2.45 23.14 -2.30
N ALA A 153 2.11 21.87 -2.53
CA ALA A 153 0.96 21.27 -1.88
C ALA A 153 1.25 21.07 -0.40
N ASN A 154 0.35 21.56 0.44
CA ASN A 154 0.51 21.47 1.87
C ASN A 154 -0.67 20.82 2.60
N LYS A 155 -1.89 20.96 2.09
CA LYS A 155 -3.08 20.40 2.72
C LYS A 155 -3.94 19.67 1.70
N ILE A 156 -4.62 18.62 2.16
CA ILE A 156 -5.51 17.80 1.35
C ILE A 156 -6.97 18.20 1.54
N VAL A 157 -7.73 18.08 0.46
CA VAL A 157 -9.17 18.32 0.41
C VAL A 157 -9.82 17.05 -0.11
N ILE A 158 -10.56 16.34 0.72
CA ILE A 158 -11.22 15.09 0.37
C ILE A 158 -12.69 15.40 0.08
N ARG A 159 -13.21 14.95 -1.07
CA ARG A 159 -14.61 15.17 -1.51
C ARG A 159 -15.05 16.64 -1.49
N GLY A 160 -14.12 17.56 -1.71
CA GLY A 160 -14.41 18.99 -1.68
C GLY A 160 -14.57 19.60 -0.29
N LEU A 161 -14.45 18.81 0.79
CA LEU A 161 -14.56 19.30 2.15
C LEU A 161 -13.26 19.96 2.62
N SER A 162 -13.39 21.05 3.39
CA SER A 162 -12.22 21.78 3.92
C SER A 162 -11.25 20.83 4.67
N PRO A 163 -9.93 21.06 4.61
CA PRO A 163 -8.91 20.23 5.26
C PRO A 163 -9.15 19.98 6.77
N LYS A 164 -9.83 20.89 7.47
CA LYS A 164 -10.17 20.74 8.89
C LYS A 164 -11.12 19.56 9.19
N TYR A 165 -11.79 19.03 8.17
CA TYR A 165 -12.71 17.89 8.27
C TYR A 165 -12.04 16.56 7.87
N ASN A 166 -10.76 16.58 7.59
CA ASN A 166 -9.99 15.37 7.31
C ASN A 166 -9.18 14.97 8.53
N ASN A 167 -9.09 13.66 8.79
CA ASN A 167 -8.17 13.13 9.79
C ASN A 167 -6.91 12.61 9.09
N VAL A 168 -5.75 12.96 9.62
CA VAL A 168 -4.47 12.46 9.15
C VAL A 168 -3.79 11.71 10.28
N THR A 169 -3.40 10.48 10.00
CA THR A 169 -2.72 9.59 10.95
C THR A 169 -1.39 9.11 10.37
N ILE A 170 -0.44 8.81 11.25
CA ILE A 170 0.79 8.07 10.94
C ILE A 170 0.72 6.77 11.73
N GLU A 171 0.75 5.63 11.06
CA GLU A 171 0.58 4.30 11.65
C GLU A 171 -0.67 4.22 12.57
N GLY A 172 -1.77 4.84 12.13
CA GLY A 172 -3.00 4.91 12.90
C GLY A 172 -3.03 5.97 14.03
N ILE A 173 -1.90 6.57 14.36
CA ILE A 173 -1.80 7.61 15.39
C ILE A 173 -2.12 8.96 14.77
N ARG A 174 -3.10 9.66 15.33
CA ARG A 174 -3.55 10.96 14.83
C ARG A 174 -2.45 12.01 14.93
N MET A 175 -2.23 12.73 13.84
CA MET A 175 -1.36 13.90 13.81
C MET A 175 -2.06 15.10 14.45
N SER A 176 -1.32 15.85 15.26
CA SER A 176 -1.78 17.12 15.79
C SER A 176 -1.96 18.16 14.68
N SER A 177 -2.88 19.09 14.88
CA SER A 177 -3.01 20.24 13.99
C SER A 177 -1.71 21.04 13.90
N THR A 178 -1.37 21.43 12.68
CA THR A 178 -0.26 22.35 12.40
C THR A 178 -0.75 23.78 12.16
N SER A 179 -2.03 24.02 12.32
CA SER A 179 -2.68 25.32 12.12
C SER A 179 -3.18 25.88 13.46
N ASP A 180 -2.94 27.16 13.67
CA ASP A 180 -3.46 27.87 14.86
C ASP A 180 -4.97 28.18 14.75
N PHE A 181 -5.51 28.14 13.52
CA PHE A 181 -6.88 28.57 13.23
C PHE A 181 -7.86 27.42 13.01
N ASP A 182 -7.38 26.24 12.67
CA ASP A 182 -8.23 25.08 12.39
C ASP A 182 -7.50 23.76 12.71
N ARG A 183 -8.20 22.63 12.56
CA ARG A 183 -7.67 21.28 12.83
C ARG A 183 -6.95 20.65 11.62
N SER A 184 -6.54 21.45 10.64
CA SER A 184 -5.86 20.92 9.47
C SER A 184 -4.39 20.61 9.73
N VAL A 185 -3.88 19.59 9.04
CA VAL A 185 -2.49 19.16 9.10
C VAL A 185 -1.78 19.59 7.83
N ASP A 186 -0.59 20.19 7.99
CA ASP A 186 0.30 20.54 6.89
C ASP A 186 1.22 19.33 6.59
N LEU A 187 1.14 18.82 5.38
CA LEU A 187 1.89 17.66 4.91
C LEU A 187 3.12 18.03 4.08
N SER A 188 3.44 19.30 3.92
CA SER A 188 4.61 19.74 3.14
C SER A 188 5.93 19.24 3.72
N LEU A 189 5.98 19.02 5.03
CA LEU A 189 7.17 18.51 5.72
C LEU A 189 7.27 16.98 5.74
N VAL A 190 6.20 16.27 5.33
CA VAL A 190 6.20 14.81 5.27
C VAL A 190 6.75 14.38 3.92
N GLN A 191 7.99 13.93 3.91
CA GLN A 191 8.65 13.46 2.70
C GLN A 191 8.04 12.15 2.21
N SER A 192 7.73 12.07 0.93
CA SER A 192 7.14 10.88 0.30
C SER A 192 8.04 9.65 0.41
N GLU A 193 9.35 9.83 0.41
CA GLU A 193 10.33 8.74 0.49
C GLU A 193 10.36 8.01 1.84
N LEU A 194 9.75 8.58 2.88
CA LEU A 194 9.64 7.92 4.19
C LEU A 194 8.45 6.97 4.28
N LEU A 195 7.58 6.98 3.25
CA LEU A 195 6.33 6.25 3.27
C LEU A 195 6.46 4.89 2.56
N SER A 196 5.93 3.85 3.19
CA SER A 196 5.70 2.53 2.57
C SER A 196 4.35 2.46 1.90
N GLY A 197 3.46 3.40 2.20
CA GLY A 197 2.15 3.47 1.58
C GLY A 197 1.29 4.57 2.16
N ILE A 198 0.22 4.85 1.45
CA ILE A 198 -0.79 5.82 1.85
C ILE A 198 -2.16 5.16 1.72
N GLU A 199 -2.91 5.17 2.80
CA GLU A 199 -4.27 4.63 2.84
C GLU A 199 -5.26 5.77 3.00
N VAL A 200 -6.21 5.90 2.09
CA VAL A 200 -7.27 6.91 2.18
C VAL A 200 -8.61 6.24 2.29
N THR A 201 -9.24 6.38 3.44
CA THR A 201 -10.60 5.89 3.71
C THR A 201 -11.58 7.05 3.60
N LYS A 202 -12.51 6.93 2.65
CA LYS A 202 -13.49 7.99 2.35
C LYS A 202 -14.83 7.82 3.06
N SER A 203 -15.09 6.66 3.63
CA SER A 203 -16.29 6.38 4.42
C SER A 203 -15.91 6.16 5.87
N LEU A 204 -16.64 6.79 6.78
CA LEU A 204 -16.45 6.58 8.22
C LEU A 204 -16.92 5.19 8.60
N THR A 205 -16.14 4.52 9.42
CA THR A 205 -16.53 3.31 10.15
C THR A 205 -16.73 3.65 11.64
N PRO A 206 -17.44 2.83 12.41
CA PRO A 206 -17.72 3.10 13.82
C PRO A 206 -16.48 3.24 14.71
N ASP A 207 -15.34 2.69 14.27
CA ASP A 207 -14.03 2.76 14.93
C ASP A 207 -13.24 4.03 14.61
N MET A 208 -13.71 4.85 13.66
CA MET A 208 -13.04 6.08 13.25
C MET A 208 -13.58 7.30 13.98
N ASP A 209 -12.73 8.32 14.07
CA ASP A 209 -13.12 9.61 14.64
C ASP A 209 -14.30 10.23 13.86
N ALA A 210 -15.37 10.55 14.57
CA ALA A 210 -16.60 11.13 13.99
C ALA A 210 -16.40 12.51 13.35
N ASP A 211 -15.30 13.19 13.65
CA ASP A 211 -14.96 14.51 13.11
C ASP A 211 -14.27 14.45 11.73
N ALA A 212 -13.92 13.24 11.25
CA ALA A 212 -13.31 13.01 9.95
C ALA A 212 -14.34 12.94 8.79
N LEU A 213 -15.22 13.95 8.70
CA LEU A 213 -16.33 13.97 7.71
C LEU A 213 -15.87 13.84 6.25
N GLY A 214 -14.69 14.35 5.91
CA GLY A 214 -14.10 14.22 4.58
C GLY A 214 -13.53 12.82 4.34
N GLY A 215 -12.88 12.28 5.34
CA GLY A 215 -12.21 11.00 5.32
C GLY A 215 -10.96 10.98 6.18
N THR A 216 -10.35 9.81 6.28
CA THR A 216 -9.10 9.59 7.01
C THR A 216 -7.99 9.21 6.04
N VAL A 217 -6.82 9.83 6.24
CA VAL A 217 -5.58 9.46 5.54
C VAL A 217 -4.62 8.87 6.55
N ASN A 218 -4.21 7.62 6.33
CA ASN A 218 -3.21 6.95 7.14
C ASN A 218 -1.91 6.83 6.34
N LEU A 219 -0.85 7.41 6.87
CA LEU A 219 0.50 7.35 6.32
C LEU A 219 1.23 6.18 6.96
N ARG A 220 1.64 5.22 6.12
CA ARG A 220 2.42 4.06 6.55
C ARG A 220 3.90 4.36 6.37
N LEU A 221 4.68 4.13 7.41
CA LEU A 221 6.11 4.36 7.37
C LEU A 221 6.86 3.16 6.77
N LEU A 222 8.01 3.43 6.16
CA LEU A 222 8.90 2.38 5.67
C LEU A 222 9.47 1.58 6.83
N GLU A 223 9.22 0.28 6.81
CA GLU A 223 9.89 -0.67 7.69
C GLU A 223 11.26 -1.06 7.14
N ALA A 224 12.16 -1.46 8.06
CA ALA A 224 13.45 -1.99 7.65
C ALA A 224 13.26 -3.37 6.96
N PRO A 225 13.75 -3.54 5.71
CA PRO A 225 13.63 -4.79 4.98
C PRO A 225 14.47 -5.90 5.62
N ASN A 226 14.17 -7.15 5.28
CA ASN A 226 14.91 -8.32 5.76
C ASN A 226 16.30 -8.45 5.16
N VAL A 227 16.60 -7.70 4.11
CA VAL A 227 17.88 -7.65 3.41
C VAL A 227 18.41 -6.22 3.49
N ARG A 228 19.71 -6.07 3.75
CA ARG A 228 20.36 -4.74 3.76
C ARG A 228 20.08 -3.99 2.47
N LYS A 229 19.53 -2.77 2.59
CA LYS A 229 19.26 -1.87 1.45
C LYS A 229 20.06 -0.58 1.64
N ILE A 230 20.86 -0.24 0.64
CA ILE A 230 21.53 1.06 0.53
C ILE A 230 20.98 1.71 -0.73
N SER A 231 20.50 2.93 -0.63
CA SER A 231 19.97 3.70 -1.74
C SER A 231 20.61 5.07 -1.82
N PHE A 232 20.84 5.53 -3.04
CA PHE A 232 21.25 6.90 -3.32
C PHE A 232 20.48 7.39 -4.55
N VAL A 233 19.79 8.51 -4.39
CA VAL A 233 19.02 9.14 -5.47
C VAL A 233 19.51 10.57 -5.62
N ALA A 234 19.77 10.97 -6.85
CA ALA A 234 20.14 12.34 -7.22
C ALA A 234 19.14 12.84 -8.28
N GLU A 235 18.49 13.94 -7.99
CA GLU A 235 17.52 14.57 -8.88
C GLU A 235 17.99 15.97 -9.23
N GLY A 236 17.79 16.39 -10.48
CA GLY A 236 18.08 17.74 -10.96
C GLY A 236 16.85 18.32 -11.66
N GLY A 237 16.61 19.62 -11.48
CA GLY A 237 15.48 20.30 -12.07
C GLY A 237 15.89 21.61 -12.76
N TYR A 238 15.27 21.89 -13.91
CA TYR A 238 15.39 23.16 -14.60
C TYR A 238 14.22 24.07 -14.25
N ALA A 239 14.52 25.27 -13.78
CA ALA A 239 13.50 26.28 -13.49
C ALA A 239 13.30 27.18 -14.71
N ASN A 240 12.20 26.99 -15.44
CA ASN A 240 11.93 27.71 -16.68
C ASN A 240 11.75 29.23 -16.51
N ILE A 241 11.25 29.67 -15.35
CA ILE A 241 11.02 31.10 -15.08
C ILE A 241 12.34 31.82 -14.80
N SER A 242 13.24 31.22 -14.02
CA SER A 242 14.57 31.74 -13.72
C SER A 242 15.64 31.33 -14.75
N GLN A 243 15.29 30.40 -15.64
CA GLN A 243 16.17 29.86 -16.69
C GLN A 243 17.48 29.29 -16.11
N ASP A 244 17.41 28.58 -15.00
CA ASP A 244 18.59 28.01 -14.35
C ASP A 244 18.37 26.52 -13.93
N PHE A 245 19.48 25.82 -13.64
CA PHE A 245 19.54 24.45 -13.15
C PHE A 245 19.79 24.38 -11.62
N SER A 246 19.34 25.36 -10.87
CA SER A 246 19.64 25.46 -9.44
C SER A 246 18.80 24.54 -8.55
N ASN A 247 17.81 23.83 -9.10
CA ASN A 247 17.00 22.87 -8.38
C ASN A 247 17.68 21.50 -8.36
N TYR A 248 17.94 20.98 -7.18
CA TYR A 248 18.49 19.64 -7.02
C TYR A 248 18.06 19.03 -5.70
N LYS A 249 18.03 17.70 -5.65
CA LYS A 249 17.76 16.91 -4.46
C LYS A 249 18.69 15.71 -4.44
N PHE A 250 19.27 15.45 -3.28
CA PHE A 250 20.06 14.25 -3.01
C PHE A 250 19.43 13.53 -1.84
N THR A 251 19.15 12.24 -2.00
CA THR A 251 18.60 11.40 -0.95
C THR A 251 19.49 10.18 -0.78
N GLY A 252 19.96 9.96 0.45
CA GLY A 252 20.71 8.77 0.86
C GLY A 252 19.88 7.94 1.83
N GLY A 253 19.89 6.63 1.67
CA GLY A 253 19.17 5.71 2.55
C GLY A 253 20.01 4.50 2.94
N PHE A 254 19.89 4.08 4.19
CA PHE A 254 20.43 2.84 4.73
C PHE A 254 19.35 2.15 5.55
N SER A 255 19.12 0.88 5.28
CA SER A 255 18.17 0.07 6.04
C SER A 255 18.75 -1.34 6.23
N ASP A 256 18.66 -1.85 7.45
CA ASP A 256 19.14 -3.20 7.80
C ASP A 256 18.38 -3.74 9.01
N ARG A 257 18.43 -5.05 9.22
CA ARG A 257 17.94 -5.71 10.43
C ARG A 257 19.06 -6.43 11.15
N PHE A 258 19.10 -6.25 12.45
CA PHE A 258 20.10 -6.78 13.37
C PHE A 258 19.48 -7.78 14.35
N PHE A 259 20.31 -8.54 15.07
CA PHE A 259 19.90 -9.49 16.12
C PHE A 259 18.86 -10.50 15.62
N ASP A 260 19.25 -11.34 14.66
CA ASP A 260 18.36 -12.33 14.03
C ASP A 260 17.07 -11.70 13.48
N LYS A 261 17.19 -10.54 12.83
CA LYS A 261 16.11 -9.77 12.22
C LYS A 261 15.07 -9.20 13.20
N LYS A 262 15.37 -9.21 14.51
CA LYS A 262 14.43 -8.69 15.53
C LYS A 262 14.44 -7.18 15.65
N PHE A 263 15.56 -6.54 15.30
CA PHE A 263 15.72 -5.08 15.40
C PHE A 263 16.00 -4.48 14.03
N GLY A 264 15.05 -3.71 13.51
CA GLY A 264 15.17 -3.02 12.22
C GLY A 264 15.59 -1.57 12.40
N VAL A 265 16.55 -1.12 11.59
CA VAL A 265 16.98 0.27 11.50
C VAL A 265 16.80 0.74 10.08
N SER A 266 16.11 1.86 9.89
CA SER A 266 16.00 2.55 8.62
C SER A 266 16.38 4.01 8.81
N LEU A 267 17.39 4.48 8.09
CA LEU A 267 17.87 5.86 8.11
C LEU A 267 17.76 6.41 6.71
N LYS A 268 17.12 7.57 6.57
CA LYS A 268 17.12 8.35 5.33
C LYS A 268 17.54 9.78 5.63
N ALA A 269 18.35 10.34 4.74
CA ALA A 269 18.75 11.74 4.78
C ALA A 269 18.57 12.33 3.39
N SER A 270 17.97 13.51 3.31
CA SER A 270 17.81 14.24 2.06
C SER A 270 18.31 15.68 2.21
N HIS A 271 18.87 16.19 1.13
CA HIS A 271 19.22 17.60 0.97
C HIS A 271 18.62 18.10 -0.34
N GLU A 272 17.75 19.10 -0.23
CA GLU A 272 17.04 19.66 -1.37
C GLU A 272 17.28 21.16 -1.44
N ARG A 273 17.54 21.65 -2.66
CA ARG A 273 17.43 23.06 -3.01
C ARG A 273 16.38 23.21 -4.09
N LYS A 274 15.31 23.93 -3.77
CA LYS A 274 14.18 24.15 -4.67
C LYS A 274 13.89 25.64 -4.76
N GLN A 275 13.99 26.18 -5.96
CA GLN A 275 13.61 27.55 -6.26
C GLN A 275 12.27 27.52 -6.99
N MET A 276 11.27 28.23 -6.46
CA MET A 276 9.95 28.36 -7.06
C MET A 276 9.66 29.84 -7.35
N PRO A 277 10.28 30.41 -8.38
CA PRO A 277 10.02 31.78 -8.76
C PRO A 277 8.57 31.94 -9.23
N SER A 278 7.92 33.02 -8.83
CA SER A 278 6.57 33.36 -9.27
C SER A 278 6.47 34.81 -9.69
N HIS A 279 5.76 35.07 -10.77
CA HIS A 279 5.35 36.42 -11.12
C HIS A 279 4.01 36.70 -10.46
N ARG A 280 3.95 37.68 -9.55
CA ARG A 280 2.71 38.10 -8.90
C ARG A 280 2.39 39.54 -9.32
N PHE A 281 1.20 39.72 -9.87
CA PHE A 281 0.61 41.02 -10.09
C PHE A 281 -0.28 41.36 -8.89
N ASN A 282 0.02 42.43 -8.19
CA ASN A 282 -0.82 42.97 -7.12
C ASN A 282 -1.41 44.30 -7.57
N ALA A 283 -2.72 44.45 -7.61
CA ALA A 283 -3.40 45.69 -7.83
C ALA A 283 -4.02 46.17 -6.51
N GLY A 284 -3.57 47.32 -6.01
CA GLY A 284 -4.23 47.99 -4.89
C GLY A 284 -5.20 49.04 -5.44
N TYR A 285 -6.46 48.95 -5.02
CA TYR A 285 -7.43 50.00 -5.33
C TYR A 285 -7.49 50.93 -4.12
N SER A 286 -7.02 52.18 -4.27
CA SER A 286 -7.34 53.22 -3.32
C SER A 286 -8.73 53.72 -3.67
N GLY A 287 -9.67 53.62 -2.78
CA GLY A 287 -11.00 54.25 -2.89
C GLY A 287 -10.77 55.77 -3.04
N ALA A 288 -11.30 56.33 -4.09
CA ALA A 288 -11.48 57.79 -4.14
C ALA A 288 -12.57 58.15 -3.14
N GLU A 289 -12.26 59.01 -2.17
CA GLU A 289 -13.25 59.68 -1.32
C GLU A 289 -14.11 60.60 -2.15
#